data_64e8dbc34b6a2b8df3f1b523845dd024
#
_entry.id   64e8dbc34b6a2b8df3f1b523845dd024
#
_cell.length_a   1.000
_cell.length_b   1.000
_cell.length_c   1.000
_cell.angle_alpha   90.00
_cell.angle_beta   90.00
_cell.angle_gamma   90.00
#
_symmetry.space_group_name_H-M   'P 1'
#
loop_
_entity.id
_entity.type
_entity.pdbx_description
1 polymer ?
#
loop_
_entity_poly.entity_id
_entity_poly.type
_entity_poly.pdbx_seq_one_letter_code
_entity_poly.pdbx_strand_id
1 'polypeptide(L)'
;GVRNLKIITFGPRPQDFFACNAPIKGLYELGVEIEENSELDLLVAYKEHENDPRIPEVCADMAKEMGEGRYYADLSERMAQFELTLLDWAEAHKGARKYVAFADKCWPAFPSQFGFEPCYVNSRLAARGIPVSCEVDIYGALSEYIGLCISNDAVTLLDINNSVPQYIYDCLLYTSDAADDSLRV
;
A
#
# COMPACT_ATOMS: atom_id res chain seq x y z
N GLY A 1 -10.94 14.67 8.70
CA GLY A 1 -9.73 14.75 9.53
C GLY A 1 -9.43 13.42 10.21
N VAL A 2 -8.29 13.29 10.87
CA VAL A 2 -7.73 12.03 11.42
C VAL A 2 -8.67 11.24 12.32
N ARG A 3 -9.57 11.89 13.03
CA ARG A 3 -10.58 11.21 13.89
C ARG A 3 -11.58 10.36 13.13
N ASN A 4 -11.64 10.47 11.81
CA ASN A 4 -12.51 9.66 10.96
C ASN A 4 -11.72 8.58 10.21
N LEU A 5 -10.45 8.40 10.56
CA LEU A 5 -9.57 7.41 9.97
C LEU A 5 -9.58 6.12 10.79
N LYS A 6 -9.62 5.01 10.10
CA LYS A 6 -9.26 3.68 10.58
C LYS A 6 -8.05 3.19 9.81
N ILE A 7 -7.04 2.73 10.51
CA ILE A 7 -5.89 2.06 9.91
C ILE A 7 -6.03 0.56 10.17
N ILE A 8 -6.07 -0.21 9.12
CA ILE A 8 -6.19 -1.66 9.15
C ILE A 8 -4.82 -2.26 8.82
N THR A 9 -4.33 -3.12 9.68
CA THR A 9 -3.01 -3.73 9.49
C THR A 9 -3.11 -5.21 9.23
N PHE A 10 -2.16 -5.72 8.46
CA PHE A 10 -1.92 -7.14 8.25
C PHE A 10 -0.48 -7.46 8.60
N GLY A 11 -0.29 -7.90 9.84
CA GLY A 11 1.04 -8.09 10.40
C GLY A 11 1.23 -9.39 11.17
N PRO A 12 2.21 -9.49 12.03
CA PRO A 12 2.83 -8.42 12.84
C PRO A 12 3.84 -7.58 12.06
N ARG A 13 4.18 -6.40 12.65
CA ARG A 13 5.25 -5.56 12.14
C ARG A 13 6.56 -6.35 12.05
N PRO A 14 7.29 -6.30 10.93
CA PRO A 14 8.49 -7.11 10.76
C PRO A 14 9.63 -6.63 11.66
N GLN A 15 10.40 -7.58 12.21
CA GLN A 15 11.49 -7.26 13.11
C GLN A 15 12.62 -6.50 12.39
N ASP A 16 12.87 -6.81 11.14
CA ASP A 16 13.92 -6.18 10.34
C ASP A 16 13.65 -4.69 10.06
N PHE A 17 12.38 -4.28 10.19
CA PHE A 17 11.94 -2.89 10.06
C PHE A 17 11.53 -2.33 11.42
N PHE A 18 12.47 -2.33 12.35
CA PHE A 18 12.21 -1.92 13.73
C PHE A 18 11.67 -0.48 13.85
N ALA A 19 12.04 0.41 12.94
CA ALA A 19 11.52 1.78 12.90
C ALA A 19 9.99 1.84 12.76
N CYS A 20 9.37 0.84 12.11
CA CYS A 20 7.92 0.73 11.97
C CYS A 20 7.21 0.29 13.26
N ASN A 21 7.94 -0.10 14.30
CA ASN A 21 7.41 -0.57 15.59
C ASN A 21 7.11 0.57 16.59
N ALA A 22 6.65 1.71 16.11
CA ALA A 22 6.27 2.82 16.97
C ALA A 22 5.04 2.49 17.83
N PRO A 23 4.95 3.04 19.07
CA PRO A 23 3.81 2.83 19.96
C PRO A 23 2.52 3.41 19.37
N ILE A 24 1.46 2.62 19.28
CA ILE A 24 0.17 3.02 18.70
C ILE A 24 -0.75 3.77 19.68
N LYS A 25 -0.41 3.80 20.97
CA LYS A 25 -1.22 4.46 22.00
C LYS A 25 -1.54 5.91 21.66
N GLY A 26 -0.55 6.65 21.15
CA GLY A 26 -0.75 8.06 20.77
C GLY A 26 -1.76 8.25 19.64
N LEU A 27 -1.94 7.26 18.75
CA LEU A 27 -2.91 7.30 17.68
C LEU A 27 -4.34 7.17 18.20
N TYR A 28 -4.57 6.33 19.21
CA TYR A 28 -5.88 6.26 19.90
C TYR A 28 -6.22 7.58 20.59
N GLU A 29 -5.24 8.26 21.20
CA GLU A 29 -5.42 9.58 21.80
C GLU A 29 -5.79 10.66 20.78
N LEU A 30 -5.29 10.52 19.54
CA LEU A 30 -5.70 11.34 18.40
C LEU A 30 -7.08 10.99 17.85
N GLY A 31 -7.65 9.87 18.29
CA GLY A 31 -8.92 9.34 17.82
C GLY A 31 -8.86 8.54 16.53
N VAL A 32 -7.66 8.14 16.10
CA VAL A 32 -7.47 7.17 15.02
C VAL A 32 -7.78 5.78 15.55
N GLU A 33 -8.61 5.03 14.84
CA GLU A 33 -8.88 3.63 15.13
C GLU A 33 -7.89 2.74 14.42
N ILE A 34 -7.39 1.73 15.12
CA ILE A 34 -6.47 0.75 14.55
C ILE A 34 -7.07 -0.65 14.73
N GLU A 35 -7.09 -1.40 13.63
CA GLU A 35 -7.49 -2.80 13.61
C GLU A 35 -6.29 -3.63 13.19
N GLU A 36 -5.86 -4.53 14.06
CA GLU A 36 -4.71 -5.40 13.81
C GLU A 36 -5.19 -6.80 13.41
N ASN A 37 -4.82 -7.23 12.21
CA ASN A 37 -5.08 -8.54 11.64
C ASN A 37 -3.76 -9.24 11.31
N SER A 38 -3.80 -10.54 11.07
CA SER A 38 -2.64 -11.31 10.62
C SER A 38 -2.56 -11.38 9.10
N GLU A 39 -1.36 -11.68 8.57
CA GLU A 39 -1.17 -12.02 7.16
C GLU A 39 -2.01 -13.26 6.76
N LEU A 40 -2.31 -14.14 7.71
CA LEU A 40 -3.13 -15.33 7.45
C LEU A 40 -4.60 -14.94 7.20
N ASP A 41 -5.13 -13.96 7.93
CA ASP A 41 -6.48 -13.44 7.72
C ASP A 41 -6.59 -12.84 6.31
N LEU A 42 -5.59 -12.07 5.89
CA LEU A 42 -5.51 -11.52 4.54
C LEU A 42 -5.46 -12.63 3.47
N LEU A 43 -4.66 -13.67 3.70
CA LEU A 43 -4.54 -14.78 2.76
C LEU A 43 -5.86 -15.57 2.63
N VAL A 44 -6.60 -15.74 3.71
CA VAL A 44 -7.93 -16.38 3.69
C VAL A 44 -8.89 -15.53 2.87
N ALA A 45 -8.99 -14.23 3.15
CA ALA A 45 -9.86 -13.33 2.41
C ALA A 45 -9.46 -13.25 0.92
N TYR A 46 -8.16 -13.26 0.60
CA TYR A 46 -7.69 -13.32 -0.78
C TYR A 46 -8.20 -14.57 -1.51
N LYS A 47 -8.14 -15.74 -0.88
CA LYS A 47 -8.64 -16.98 -1.46
C LYS A 47 -10.17 -16.99 -1.65
N GLU A 48 -10.91 -16.31 -0.79
CA GLU A 48 -12.37 -16.16 -0.94
C GLU A 48 -12.75 -15.35 -2.19
N HIS A 49 -11.85 -14.50 -2.69
CA HIS A 49 -12.01 -13.75 -3.94
C HIS A 49 -11.52 -14.51 -5.18
N GLU A 50 -11.14 -15.78 -5.05
CA GLU A 50 -10.80 -16.61 -6.20
C GLU A 50 -12.02 -16.72 -7.16
N ASN A 51 -11.80 -16.38 -8.42
CA ASN A 51 -12.85 -16.32 -9.45
C ASN A 51 -13.93 -15.22 -9.22
N ASP A 52 -13.62 -14.17 -8.49
CA ASP A 52 -14.54 -13.03 -8.35
C ASP A 52 -14.91 -12.47 -9.73
N PRO A 53 -16.21 -12.31 -10.03
CA PRO A 53 -16.66 -11.87 -11.35
C PRO A 53 -16.22 -10.46 -11.75
N ARG A 54 -15.71 -9.66 -10.81
CA ARG A 54 -15.17 -8.31 -11.05
C ARG A 54 -13.71 -8.32 -11.54
N ILE A 55 -12.99 -9.43 -11.39
CA ILE A 55 -11.58 -9.55 -11.79
C ILE A 55 -11.34 -9.10 -13.24
N PRO A 56 -12.13 -9.52 -14.24
CA PRO A 56 -11.91 -9.11 -15.64
C PRO A 56 -12.00 -7.60 -15.86
N GLU A 57 -12.87 -6.90 -15.13
CA GLU A 57 -13.01 -5.45 -15.22
C GLU A 57 -11.77 -4.75 -14.66
N VAL A 58 -11.31 -5.17 -13.48
CA VAL A 58 -10.09 -4.63 -12.87
C VAL A 58 -8.86 -4.90 -13.74
N CYS A 59 -8.75 -6.10 -14.33
CA CYS A 59 -7.67 -6.43 -15.28
C CYS A 59 -7.69 -5.52 -16.52
N ALA A 60 -8.87 -5.23 -17.06
CA ALA A 60 -9.00 -4.33 -18.21
C ALA A 60 -8.57 -2.89 -17.87
N ASP A 61 -8.82 -2.47 -16.64
CA ASP A 61 -8.38 -1.17 -16.15
C ASP A 61 -6.85 -1.12 -15.94
N MET A 62 -6.28 -2.17 -15.33
CA MET A 62 -4.83 -2.33 -15.20
C MET A 62 -4.11 -2.33 -16.55
N ALA A 63 -4.69 -2.99 -17.56
CA ALA A 63 -4.12 -3.03 -18.91
C ALA A 63 -4.03 -1.63 -19.55
N LYS A 64 -5.02 -0.78 -19.30
CA LYS A 64 -5.00 0.61 -19.78
C LYS A 64 -3.92 1.43 -19.09
N GLU A 65 -3.74 1.25 -17.78
CA GLU A 65 -2.70 1.97 -17.02
C GLU A 65 -1.29 1.53 -17.43
N MET A 66 -1.05 0.24 -17.56
CA MET A 66 0.27 -0.30 -17.90
C MET A 66 0.69 0.00 -19.33
N GLY A 67 -0.27 0.10 -20.25
CA GLY A 67 -0.01 0.29 -21.68
C GLY A 67 0.52 -0.98 -22.38
N GLU A 68 0.71 -0.87 -23.69
CA GLU A 68 1.16 -1.98 -24.53
C GLU A 68 2.53 -2.52 -24.10
N GLY A 69 2.65 -3.84 -24.11
CA GLY A 69 3.92 -4.56 -23.83
C GLY A 69 4.31 -4.65 -22.36
N ARG A 70 3.50 -4.14 -21.45
CA ARG A 70 3.75 -4.19 -19.99
C ARG A 70 2.70 -4.97 -19.21
N TYR A 71 1.69 -5.49 -19.88
CA TYR A 71 0.61 -6.25 -19.25
C TYR A 71 0.92 -7.74 -19.24
N TYR A 72 0.82 -8.35 -18.07
CA TYR A 72 1.00 -9.78 -17.83
C TYR A 72 -0.30 -10.36 -17.29
N ALA A 73 -1.03 -11.13 -18.11
CA ALA A 73 -2.39 -11.59 -17.80
C ALA A 73 -2.50 -12.32 -16.46
N ASP A 74 -1.71 -13.38 -16.28
CA ASP A 74 -1.76 -14.21 -15.06
C ASP A 74 -1.39 -13.42 -13.78
N LEU A 75 -0.48 -12.46 -13.90
CA LEU A 75 -0.08 -11.60 -12.80
C LEU A 75 -1.17 -10.58 -12.49
N SER A 76 -1.78 -10.02 -13.52
CA SER A 76 -2.85 -9.02 -13.38
C SER A 76 -4.11 -9.63 -12.75
N GLU A 77 -4.46 -10.88 -13.06
CA GLU A 77 -5.58 -11.55 -12.39
C GLU A 77 -5.36 -11.68 -10.89
N ARG A 78 -4.17 -12.10 -10.46
CA ARG A 78 -3.82 -12.20 -9.04
C ARG A 78 -3.80 -10.83 -8.35
N MET A 79 -3.25 -9.82 -9.00
CA MET A 79 -3.25 -8.45 -8.48
C MET A 79 -4.67 -7.87 -8.40
N ALA A 80 -5.52 -8.14 -9.40
CA ALA A 80 -6.91 -7.71 -9.40
C ALA A 80 -7.71 -8.39 -8.26
N GLN A 81 -7.50 -9.68 -8.05
CA GLN A 81 -8.07 -10.41 -6.92
C GLN A 81 -7.65 -9.77 -5.59
N PHE A 82 -6.38 -9.40 -5.44
CA PHE A 82 -5.87 -8.75 -4.24
C PHE A 82 -6.45 -7.34 -4.04
N GLU A 83 -6.55 -6.56 -5.10
CA GLU A 83 -7.18 -5.23 -5.06
C GLU A 83 -8.63 -5.32 -4.57
N LEU A 84 -9.42 -6.25 -5.12
CA LEU A 84 -10.79 -6.48 -4.70
C LEU A 84 -10.87 -6.94 -3.24
N THR A 85 -9.96 -7.79 -2.82
CA THR A 85 -9.86 -8.23 -1.41
C THR A 85 -9.70 -7.04 -0.47
N LEU A 86 -8.78 -6.13 -0.76
CA LEU A 86 -8.56 -4.95 0.09
C LEU A 86 -9.72 -3.96 0.04
N LEU A 87 -10.34 -3.76 -1.13
CA LEU A 87 -11.50 -2.88 -1.26
C LEU A 87 -12.69 -3.40 -0.44
N ASP A 88 -12.99 -4.70 -0.55
CA ASP A 88 -14.10 -5.31 0.20
C ASP A 88 -13.79 -5.36 1.70
N TRP A 89 -12.53 -5.62 2.07
CA TRP A 89 -12.10 -5.54 3.46
C TRP A 89 -12.30 -4.13 4.04
N ALA A 90 -11.87 -3.11 3.31
CA ALA A 90 -12.04 -1.72 3.72
C ALA A 90 -13.53 -1.41 3.97
N GLU A 91 -14.41 -1.79 3.05
CA GLU A 91 -15.84 -1.54 3.18
C GLU A 91 -16.47 -2.31 4.34
N ALA A 92 -16.13 -3.57 4.53
CA ALA A 92 -16.67 -4.41 5.58
C ALA A 92 -16.19 -3.98 6.99
N HIS A 93 -14.97 -3.46 7.09
CA HIS A 93 -14.31 -3.19 8.37
C HIS A 93 -14.22 -1.71 8.75
N LYS A 94 -14.57 -0.78 7.87
CA LYS A 94 -14.49 0.66 8.19
C LYS A 94 -15.34 1.07 9.40
N GLY A 95 -16.41 0.34 9.68
CA GLY A 95 -17.31 0.61 10.80
C GLY A 95 -17.94 2.01 10.69
N ALA A 96 -17.85 2.78 11.77
CA ALA A 96 -18.35 4.16 11.81
C ALA A 96 -17.38 5.19 11.21
N ARG A 97 -16.21 4.77 10.76
CA ARG A 97 -15.19 5.66 10.19
C ARG A 97 -15.51 5.97 8.72
N LYS A 98 -15.04 7.11 8.26
CA LYS A 98 -15.25 7.54 6.86
C LYS A 98 -14.13 7.11 5.93
N TYR A 99 -12.94 6.96 6.49
CA TYR A 99 -11.71 6.73 5.72
C TYR A 99 -10.98 5.53 6.28
N VAL A 100 -10.39 4.78 5.38
CA VAL A 100 -9.53 3.64 5.68
C VAL A 100 -8.15 3.88 5.07
N ALA A 101 -7.13 3.49 5.78
CA ALA A 101 -5.79 3.28 5.26
C ALA A 101 -5.33 1.88 5.68
N PHE A 102 -4.45 1.28 4.91
CA PHE A 102 -3.85 0.00 5.25
C PHE A 102 -2.38 0.17 5.64
N ALA A 103 -1.89 -0.79 6.41
CA ALA A 103 -0.48 -1.03 6.62
C ALA A 103 -0.24 -2.52 6.47
N ASP A 104 0.30 -2.94 5.34
CA ASP A 104 0.49 -4.35 4.99
C ASP A 104 1.94 -4.81 5.12
N LYS A 105 2.13 -6.11 5.23
CA LYS A 105 3.44 -6.72 5.31
C LYS A 105 3.83 -7.35 3.99
N CYS A 106 4.60 -6.64 3.17
CA CYS A 106 5.01 -7.10 1.86
C CYS A 106 6.16 -8.12 1.88
N TRP A 107 6.86 -8.26 3.01
CA TRP A 107 8.05 -9.10 3.13
C TRP A 107 8.12 -9.77 4.50
N PRO A 108 8.65 -11.01 4.65
CA PRO A 108 9.24 -11.83 3.57
C PRO A 108 8.26 -12.84 2.94
N ALA A 109 7.10 -13.10 3.53
CA ALA A 109 6.22 -14.20 3.13
C ALA A 109 5.30 -13.88 1.95
N PHE A 110 4.96 -12.62 1.75
CA PHE A 110 3.96 -12.20 0.78
C PHE A 110 4.24 -12.70 -0.65
N PRO A 111 5.45 -12.49 -1.23
CA PRO A 111 5.71 -12.91 -2.60
C PRO A 111 5.57 -14.42 -2.81
N SER A 112 5.95 -15.21 -1.81
CA SER A 112 5.85 -16.67 -1.87
C SER A 112 4.42 -17.19 -1.75
N GLN A 113 3.52 -16.45 -1.09
CA GLN A 113 2.13 -16.85 -0.87
C GLN A 113 1.18 -16.30 -1.93
N PHE A 114 1.38 -15.06 -2.37
CA PHE A 114 0.52 -14.39 -3.35
C PHE A 114 1.08 -14.47 -4.77
N GLY A 115 2.40 -14.68 -4.92
CA GLY A 115 3.08 -14.82 -6.19
C GLY A 115 3.36 -13.50 -6.93
N PHE A 116 3.32 -12.36 -6.20
CA PHE A 116 3.64 -11.03 -6.71
C PHE A 116 4.01 -10.10 -5.54
N GLU A 117 4.53 -8.92 -5.85
CA GLU A 117 4.76 -7.84 -4.90
C GLU A 117 3.55 -6.89 -4.87
N PRO A 118 3.07 -6.43 -3.69
CA PRO A 118 1.84 -5.65 -3.58
C PRO A 118 1.96 -4.20 -4.08
N CYS A 119 3.16 -3.69 -4.32
CA CYS A 119 3.46 -2.26 -4.55
C CYS A 119 2.56 -1.62 -5.61
N TYR A 120 2.30 -2.31 -6.73
CA TYR A 120 1.43 -1.80 -7.78
C TYR A 120 -0.03 -1.65 -7.32
N VAL A 121 -0.56 -2.66 -6.62
CA VAL A 121 -1.92 -2.61 -6.07
C VAL A 121 -2.02 -1.53 -5.00
N ASN A 122 -1.02 -1.42 -4.12
CA ASN A 122 -0.96 -0.38 -3.09
C ASN A 122 -1.00 1.03 -3.73
N SER A 123 -0.26 1.23 -4.82
CA SER A 123 -0.29 2.48 -5.60
C SER A 123 -1.67 2.77 -6.18
N ARG A 124 -2.36 1.75 -6.72
CA ARG A 124 -3.72 1.93 -7.26
C ARG A 124 -4.74 2.30 -6.17
N LEU A 125 -4.63 1.70 -4.98
CA LEU A 125 -5.47 2.06 -3.83
C LEU A 125 -5.18 3.48 -3.35
N ALA A 126 -3.92 3.89 -3.28
CA ALA A 126 -3.54 5.26 -2.94
C ALA A 126 -4.15 6.27 -3.92
N ALA A 127 -4.13 5.99 -5.22
CA ALA A 127 -4.78 6.84 -6.24
C ALA A 127 -6.30 6.93 -6.06
N ARG A 128 -6.93 5.97 -5.38
CA ARG A 128 -8.36 5.97 -5.02
C ARG A 128 -8.64 6.60 -3.65
N GLY A 129 -7.63 7.16 -3.00
CA GLY A 129 -7.76 7.79 -1.69
C GLY A 129 -7.72 6.80 -0.52
N ILE A 130 -7.20 5.60 -0.73
CA ILE A 130 -6.97 4.58 0.30
C ILE A 130 -5.45 4.34 0.39
N PRO A 131 -4.74 5.08 1.25
CA PRO A 131 -3.30 4.88 1.42
C PRO A 131 -2.98 3.47 1.91
N VAL A 132 -1.88 2.91 1.42
CA VAL A 132 -1.37 1.59 1.85
C VAL A 132 0.12 1.70 2.09
N SER A 133 0.51 1.72 3.35
CA SER A 133 1.91 1.77 3.76
C SER A 133 2.52 0.37 3.86
N CYS A 134 3.75 0.24 3.42
CA CYS A 134 4.51 -1.00 3.50
C CYS A 134 5.00 -1.29 4.94
N GLU A 135 5.47 -2.51 5.17
CA GLU A 135 6.15 -2.94 6.41
C GLU A 135 5.31 -2.79 7.68
N VAL A 136 3.99 -2.82 7.53
CA VAL A 136 3.04 -2.56 8.62
C VAL A 136 3.37 -1.24 9.34
N ASP A 137 3.83 -0.24 8.59
CA ASP A 137 4.12 1.08 9.13
C ASP A 137 2.84 1.87 9.34
N ILE A 138 2.30 1.77 10.57
CA ILE A 138 1.06 2.43 10.95
C ILE A 138 1.19 3.96 10.91
N TYR A 139 2.36 4.49 11.29
CA TYR A 139 2.62 5.93 11.22
C TYR A 139 2.87 6.40 9.78
N GLY A 140 3.44 5.54 8.94
CA GLY A 140 3.51 5.75 7.49
C GLY A 140 2.13 5.90 6.89
N ALA A 141 1.22 4.96 7.18
CA ALA A 141 -0.16 5.04 6.72
C ALA A 141 -0.89 6.31 7.18
N LEU A 142 -0.66 6.75 8.42
CA LEU A 142 -1.16 8.04 8.91
C LEU A 142 -0.56 9.21 8.14
N SER A 143 0.73 9.18 7.87
CA SER A 143 1.45 10.24 7.16
C SER A 143 0.96 10.38 5.72
N GLU A 144 0.78 9.27 5.01
CA GLU A 144 0.19 9.25 3.67
C GLU A 144 -1.25 9.78 3.67
N TYR A 145 -2.06 9.39 4.66
CA TYR A 145 -3.42 9.91 4.79
C TYR A 145 -3.44 11.43 5.04
N ILE A 146 -2.54 11.94 5.88
CA ILE A 146 -2.43 13.39 6.11
C ILE A 146 -1.99 14.10 4.82
N GLY A 147 -0.99 13.54 4.13
CA GLY A 147 -0.53 14.04 2.84
C GLY A 147 -1.64 14.10 1.81
N LEU A 148 -2.41 13.02 1.67
CA LEU A 148 -3.61 12.96 0.81
C LEU A 148 -4.62 14.05 1.15
N CYS A 149 -4.89 14.28 2.44
CA CYS A 149 -5.82 15.34 2.88
C CYS A 149 -5.33 16.75 2.55
N ILE A 150 -4.02 16.97 2.45
CA ILE A 150 -3.42 18.27 2.17
C ILE A 150 -3.31 18.51 0.67
N SER A 151 -2.79 17.52 -0.08
CA SER A 151 -2.57 17.62 -1.52
C SER A 151 -3.85 17.43 -2.32
N ASN A 152 -4.82 16.68 -1.80
CA ASN A 152 -5.97 16.15 -2.51
C ASN A 152 -5.56 15.27 -3.71
N ASP A 153 -4.44 14.60 -3.58
CA ASP A 153 -3.84 13.72 -4.57
C ASP A 153 -3.16 12.53 -3.89
N ALA A 154 -2.82 11.49 -4.64
CA ALA A 154 -2.11 10.34 -4.12
C ALA A 154 -0.76 10.75 -3.51
N VAL A 155 -0.45 10.18 -2.36
CA VAL A 155 0.81 10.37 -1.66
C VAL A 155 1.38 9.00 -1.32
N THR A 156 2.67 8.84 -1.52
CA THR A 156 3.40 7.61 -1.20
C THR A 156 4.58 7.94 -0.29
N LEU A 157 4.75 7.16 0.75
CA LEU A 157 5.94 7.17 1.59
C LEU A 157 7.00 6.28 0.94
N LEU A 158 8.19 6.81 0.74
CA LEU A 158 9.30 6.08 0.13
C LEU A 158 10.47 5.96 1.11
N ASP A 159 11.20 4.84 1.01
CA ASP A 159 12.44 4.66 1.72
C ASP A 159 13.55 5.51 1.11
N ILE A 160 14.40 6.05 2.00
CA ILE A 160 15.63 6.72 1.59
C ILE A 160 16.77 5.70 1.63
N ASN A 161 17.30 5.36 0.47
CA ASN A 161 18.49 4.52 0.36
C ASN A 161 19.74 5.39 0.15
N ASN A 162 20.57 5.50 1.19
CA ASN A 162 21.82 6.25 1.17
C ASN A 162 23.05 5.39 0.81
N SER A 163 22.84 4.12 0.48
CA SER A 163 23.91 3.15 0.14
C SER A 163 24.04 2.91 -1.36
N VAL A 164 23.43 3.75 -2.19
CA VAL A 164 23.49 3.60 -3.64
C VAL A 164 24.92 3.93 -4.11
N PRO A 165 25.60 3.03 -4.84
CA PRO A 165 26.89 3.32 -5.45
C PRO A 165 26.84 4.55 -6.34
N GLN A 166 27.89 5.37 -6.34
CA GLN A 166 27.92 6.65 -7.04
C GLN A 166 27.55 6.55 -8.53
N TYR A 167 28.00 5.49 -9.21
CA TYR A 167 27.68 5.31 -10.63
C TYR A 167 26.18 5.05 -10.91
N ILE A 168 25.47 4.42 -9.96
CA ILE A 168 24.02 4.23 -10.05
C ILE A 168 23.32 5.55 -9.75
N TYR A 169 23.79 6.27 -8.73
CA TYR A 169 23.28 7.58 -8.37
C TYR A 169 23.38 8.57 -9.54
N ASP A 170 24.53 8.63 -10.20
CA ASP A 170 24.75 9.47 -11.38
C ASP A 170 23.82 9.08 -12.53
N CYS A 171 23.55 7.78 -12.73
CA CYS A 171 22.62 7.29 -13.73
C CYS A 171 21.17 7.68 -13.40
N LEU A 172 20.75 7.59 -12.14
CA LEU A 172 19.41 7.97 -11.70
C LEU A 172 19.14 9.47 -11.85
N LEU A 173 20.14 10.31 -11.57
CA LEU A 173 20.05 11.75 -11.76
C LEU A 173 19.87 12.13 -13.24
N TYR A 174 20.42 11.34 -14.16
CA TYR A 174 20.34 11.58 -15.60
C TYR A 174 19.00 11.16 -16.20
N THR A 175 18.23 10.31 -15.51
CA THR A 175 17.03 9.67 -16.07
C THR A 175 15.72 10.12 -15.43
N SER A 176 15.76 10.97 -14.40
CA SER A 176 14.57 11.37 -13.65
C SER A 176 14.62 12.85 -13.27
N ASP A 177 13.84 13.68 -13.95
CA ASP A 177 13.65 15.09 -13.59
C ASP A 177 13.14 15.27 -12.15
N ALA A 178 12.33 14.34 -11.65
CA ALA A 178 11.82 14.37 -10.29
C ALA A 178 12.93 14.13 -9.24
N ALA A 179 13.95 13.33 -9.57
CA ALA A 179 15.10 13.14 -8.70
C ALA A 179 16.04 14.35 -8.70
N ASP A 180 16.12 15.08 -9.81
CA ASP A 180 16.95 16.29 -9.93
C ASP A 180 16.36 17.45 -9.10
N ASP A 181 15.04 17.58 -9.05
CA ASP A 181 14.38 18.62 -8.26
C ASP A 181 14.44 18.35 -6.74
N SER A 182 14.42 17.10 -6.31
CA SER A 182 14.45 16.76 -4.88
C SER A 182 15.84 16.94 -4.24
N LEU A 183 16.91 16.99 -5.05
CA LEU A 183 18.31 17.10 -4.58
C LEU A 183 18.88 18.52 -4.65
N ARG A 184 18.10 19.49 -5.09
CA ARG A 184 18.48 20.90 -5.17
C ARG A 184 18.10 21.75 -3.95
N VAL A 185 17.63 21.10 -2.86
CA VAL A 185 17.27 21.78 -1.61
C VAL A 185 18.45 21.84 -0.66
#